data_2bfa32c57e8cd7d2d4cd530d3cdd87a5
#
_entry.id   2bfa32c57e8cd7d2d4cd530d3cdd87a5
#
_cell.length_a   1.000
_cell.length_b   1.000
_cell.length_c   1.000
_cell.angle_alpha   90.00
_cell.angle_beta   90.00
_cell.angle_gamma   90.00
#
_symmetry.space_group_name_H-M   'P 1'
#
loop_
_entity.id
_entity.type
_entity.pdbx_description
1 polymer ?
#
loop_
_entity_poly.entity_id
_entity_poly.type
_entity_poly.pdbx_seq_one_letter_code
_entity_poly.pdbx_strand_id
1 'polypeptide(L)'
;MIRPATIHDVPRISEIVNSHAELGKMLFKSFAQLYEALRDFAVYELDGEVVGCVALAIIWADMTEIRSLAVDDQYQGRGLGRRLTEWCVEEARRLQIRRIMSLTYEQRFFEKMGFEVVEKDTLPLKVWSDCVRCPKRDACDEIAMVRTLWDVPMMVMPPTAMTPKGVSIPVLEATIDD
;
A
#
# COMPACT_ATOMS: atom_id res chain seq x y z
N MET A 1 3.98 0.07 20.78
CA MET A 1 3.17 1.25 20.39
C MET A 1 3.29 1.43 18.87
N ILE A 2 2.22 1.89 18.17
CA ILE A 2 2.34 2.26 16.75
C ILE A 2 2.42 3.78 16.65
N ARG A 3 3.34 4.28 15.83
CA ARG A 3 3.55 5.71 15.56
C ARG A 3 3.97 5.94 14.11
N PRO A 4 3.77 7.15 13.57
CA PRO A 4 4.37 7.53 12.29
C PRO A 4 5.89 7.33 12.32
N ALA A 5 6.46 6.95 11.17
CA ALA A 5 7.90 6.78 11.05
C ALA A 5 8.63 8.13 10.99
N THR A 6 9.86 8.13 11.47
CA THR A 6 10.80 9.25 11.38
C THR A 6 12.00 8.88 10.51
N ILE A 7 12.82 9.86 10.14
CA ILE A 7 14.04 9.60 9.36
C ILE A 7 15.00 8.60 10.04
N HIS A 8 14.95 8.53 11.37
CA HIS A 8 15.82 7.64 12.16
C HIS A 8 15.37 6.18 12.10
N ASP A 9 14.10 5.93 11.71
CA ASP A 9 13.55 4.57 11.60
C ASP A 9 13.90 3.92 10.25
N VAL A 10 14.28 4.72 9.24
CA VAL A 10 14.49 4.23 7.87
C VAL A 10 15.52 3.10 7.77
N PRO A 11 16.67 3.12 8.46
CA PRO A 11 17.59 1.98 8.44
C PRO A 11 16.93 0.68 8.90
N ARG A 12 16.18 0.74 10.01
CA ARG A 12 15.50 -0.44 10.56
C ARG A 12 14.32 -0.91 9.70
N ILE A 13 13.55 0.02 9.13
CA ILE A 13 12.51 -0.30 8.14
C ILE A 13 13.14 -1.01 6.95
N SER A 14 14.28 -0.53 6.45
CA SER A 14 15.01 -1.14 5.34
C SER A 14 15.41 -2.59 5.64
N GLU A 15 15.94 -2.85 6.83
CA GLU A 15 16.31 -4.21 7.27
C GLU A 15 15.08 -5.13 7.28
N ILE A 16 13.98 -4.72 7.93
CA ILE A 16 12.77 -5.53 8.07
C ILE A 16 12.13 -5.78 6.69
N VAL A 17 11.96 -4.75 5.86
CA VAL A 17 11.32 -4.88 4.54
C VAL A 17 12.19 -5.75 3.61
N ASN A 18 13.49 -5.50 3.56
CA ASN A 18 14.37 -6.16 2.61
C ASN A 18 14.70 -7.60 2.99
N SER A 19 14.66 -7.98 4.28
CA SER A 19 14.72 -9.39 4.68
C SER A 19 13.55 -10.20 4.10
N HIS A 20 12.34 -9.64 4.08
CA HIS A 20 11.19 -10.26 3.43
C HIS A 20 11.28 -10.24 1.89
N ALA A 21 11.88 -9.21 1.32
CA ALA A 21 12.11 -9.12 -0.12
C ALA A 21 13.11 -10.18 -0.62
N GLU A 22 14.14 -10.49 0.13
CA GLU A 22 15.09 -11.59 -0.14
C GLU A 22 14.38 -12.96 -0.21
N LEU A 23 13.31 -13.13 0.57
CA LEU A 23 12.47 -14.33 0.55
C LEU A 23 11.41 -14.29 -0.58
N GLY A 24 11.41 -13.25 -1.42
CA GLY A 24 10.45 -13.10 -2.53
C GLY A 24 9.02 -12.76 -2.08
N LYS A 25 8.82 -12.34 -0.83
CA LYS A 25 7.50 -12.02 -0.26
C LYS A 25 7.04 -10.60 -0.55
N MET A 26 7.95 -9.71 -0.95
CA MET A 26 7.66 -8.33 -1.31
C MET A 26 8.77 -7.74 -2.19
N LEU A 27 8.56 -6.53 -2.72
CA LEU A 27 9.55 -5.84 -3.51
C LEU A 27 10.64 -5.22 -2.63
N PHE A 28 11.89 -5.32 -3.08
CA PHE A 28 13.02 -4.61 -2.48
C PHE A 28 12.79 -3.10 -2.52
N LYS A 29 13.17 -2.40 -1.45
CA LYS A 29 13.11 -0.93 -1.35
C LYS A 29 14.50 -0.36 -1.06
N SER A 30 14.96 0.53 -1.92
CA SER A 30 16.17 1.30 -1.66
C SER A 30 15.96 2.34 -0.56
N PHE A 31 17.04 2.83 0.05
CA PHE A 31 16.95 3.93 1.01
C PHE A 31 16.26 5.17 0.42
N ALA A 32 16.56 5.52 -0.85
CA ALA A 32 15.92 6.65 -1.52
C ALA A 32 14.40 6.49 -1.57
N GLN A 33 13.89 5.32 -1.97
CA GLN A 33 12.46 5.02 -2.01
C GLN A 33 11.81 5.07 -0.62
N LEU A 34 12.52 4.61 0.42
CA LEU A 34 12.03 4.67 1.79
C LEU A 34 11.96 6.11 2.31
N TYR A 35 12.96 6.95 2.02
CA TYR A 35 12.94 8.36 2.38
C TYR A 35 11.84 9.13 1.63
N GLU A 36 11.66 8.90 0.33
CA GLU A 36 10.60 9.52 -0.47
C GLU A 36 9.20 9.19 0.06
N ALA A 37 8.98 7.94 0.47
CA ALA A 37 7.71 7.45 0.98
C ALA A 37 7.58 7.55 2.51
N LEU A 38 8.49 8.23 3.22
CA LEU A 38 8.57 8.18 4.69
C LEU A 38 7.26 8.57 5.37
N ARG A 39 6.53 9.52 4.82
CA ARG A 39 5.26 10.00 5.40
C ARG A 39 4.13 8.97 5.34
N ASP A 40 4.24 8.00 4.46
CA ASP A 40 3.27 6.91 4.34
C ASP A 40 3.51 5.83 5.39
N PHE A 41 4.72 5.80 6.00
CA PHE A 41 5.13 4.75 6.93
C PHE A 41 4.70 5.01 8.36
N ALA A 42 4.23 3.93 8.99
CA ALA A 42 4.15 3.77 10.44
C ALA A 42 5.02 2.60 10.89
N VAL A 43 5.52 2.69 12.11
CA VAL A 43 6.32 1.64 12.75
C VAL A 43 5.64 1.13 14.02
N TYR A 44 5.82 -0.16 14.29
CA TYR A 44 5.49 -0.74 15.57
C TYR A 44 6.75 -0.75 16.43
N GLU A 45 6.72 0.01 17.52
CA GLU A 45 7.80 0.08 18.49
C GLU A 45 7.46 -0.73 19.74
N LEU A 46 8.38 -1.58 20.15
CA LEU A 46 8.33 -2.37 21.36
C LEU A 46 9.64 -2.18 22.12
N ASP A 47 9.56 -1.75 23.38
CA ASP A 47 10.70 -1.55 24.28
C ASP A 47 11.81 -0.66 23.67
N GLY A 48 11.42 0.35 22.89
CA GLY A 48 12.32 1.28 22.21
C GLY A 48 12.91 0.75 20.89
N GLU A 49 12.54 -0.45 20.46
CA GLU A 49 12.98 -1.05 19.19
C GLU A 49 11.85 -1.10 18.19
N VAL A 50 12.13 -0.76 16.92
CA VAL A 50 11.19 -0.93 15.81
C VAL A 50 11.21 -2.41 15.39
N VAL A 51 10.05 -3.07 15.56
CA VAL A 51 9.88 -4.51 15.31
C VAL A 51 8.92 -4.82 14.16
N GLY A 52 8.35 -3.81 13.55
CA GLY A 52 7.49 -3.95 12.38
C GLY A 52 7.16 -2.61 11.75
N CYS A 53 6.74 -2.63 10.51
CA CYS A 53 6.37 -1.42 9.77
C CYS A 53 5.24 -1.70 8.78
N VAL A 54 4.61 -0.65 8.32
CA VAL A 54 3.60 -0.64 7.25
C VAL A 54 3.62 0.71 6.57
N ALA A 55 3.32 0.77 5.28
CA ALA A 55 3.05 2.01 4.56
C ALA A 55 1.60 2.04 4.07
N LEU A 56 0.95 3.21 4.18
CA LEU A 56 -0.35 3.49 3.61
C LEU A 56 -0.21 4.57 2.55
N ALA A 57 -0.12 4.18 1.29
CA ALA A 57 0.03 5.11 0.17
C ALA A 57 -1.34 5.56 -0.37
N ILE A 58 -1.50 6.85 -0.64
CA ILE A 58 -2.68 7.37 -1.33
C ILE A 58 -2.50 7.11 -2.83
N ILE A 59 -3.40 6.30 -3.42
CA ILE A 59 -3.36 5.91 -4.83
C ILE A 59 -4.27 6.78 -5.66
N TRP A 60 -5.46 7.05 -5.16
CA TRP A 60 -6.51 7.81 -5.81
C TRP A 60 -7.35 8.55 -4.80
N ALA A 61 -8.25 9.42 -5.28
CA ALA A 61 -9.12 10.23 -4.42
C ALA A 61 -9.94 9.40 -3.41
N ASP A 62 -10.27 8.17 -3.76
CA ASP A 62 -11.09 7.27 -2.95
C ASP A 62 -10.38 5.95 -2.60
N MET A 63 -9.06 5.85 -2.83
CA MET A 63 -8.31 4.60 -2.64
C MET A 63 -6.91 4.83 -2.06
N THR A 64 -6.60 4.05 -1.02
CA THR A 64 -5.26 3.88 -0.47
C THR A 64 -4.77 2.46 -0.71
N GLU A 65 -3.47 2.25 -0.60
CA GLU A 65 -2.83 0.93 -0.68
C GLU A 65 -1.97 0.66 0.54
N ILE A 66 -2.18 -0.49 1.16
CA ILE A 66 -1.26 -1.03 2.18
C ILE A 66 -0.07 -1.64 1.46
N ARG A 67 1.11 -1.10 1.75
CA ARG A 67 2.41 -1.54 1.21
C ARG A 67 3.38 -1.86 2.33
N SER A 68 4.38 -2.68 2.03
CA SER A 68 5.50 -2.97 2.93
C SER A 68 5.07 -3.34 4.36
N LEU A 69 3.94 -4.06 4.49
CA LEU A 69 3.53 -4.61 5.78
C LEU A 69 4.49 -5.74 6.16
N ALA A 70 5.36 -5.47 7.11
CA ALA A 70 6.37 -6.40 7.54
C ALA A 70 6.57 -6.37 9.05
N VAL A 71 6.83 -7.54 9.62
CA VAL A 71 7.15 -7.73 11.04
C VAL A 71 8.42 -8.56 11.11
N ASP A 72 9.37 -8.13 11.92
CA ASP A 72 10.59 -8.87 12.19
C ASP A 72 10.26 -10.31 12.63
N ASP A 73 10.98 -11.29 12.08
CA ASP A 73 10.68 -12.72 12.24
C ASP A 73 10.61 -13.16 13.71
N GLN A 74 11.43 -12.55 14.58
CA GLN A 74 11.42 -12.85 16.03
C GLN A 74 10.15 -12.40 16.75
N TYR A 75 9.39 -11.49 16.12
CA TYR A 75 8.18 -10.88 16.67
C TYR A 75 6.90 -11.31 15.95
N GLN A 76 7.00 -12.17 14.95
CA GLN A 76 5.84 -12.72 14.24
C GLN A 76 4.96 -13.59 15.16
N GLY A 77 3.72 -13.84 14.73
CA GLY A 77 2.76 -14.65 15.52
C GLY A 77 2.16 -13.95 16.73
N ARG A 78 2.55 -12.70 17.04
CA ARG A 78 2.07 -11.91 18.20
C ARG A 78 0.97 -10.92 17.84
N GLY A 79 0.41 -10.99 16.64
CA GLY A 79 -0.66 -10.10 16.17
C GLY A 79 -0.22 -8.70 15.76
N LEU A 80 1.09 -8.43 15.61
CA LEU A 80 1.60 -7.10 15.27
C LEU A 80 1.19 -6.67 13.86
N GLY A 81 1.22 -7.58 12.88
CA GLY A 81 0.75 -7.30 11.53
C GLY A 81 -0.73 -6.88 11.50
N ARG A 82 -1.58 -7.54 12.29
CA ARG A 82 -2.98 -7.15 12.46
C ARG A 82 -3.11 -5.71 12.98
N ARG A 83 -2.37 -5.37 14.03
CA ARG A 83 -2.42 -4.01 14.62
C ARG A 83 -1.93 -2.94 13.65
N LEU A 84 -0.89 -3.23 12.86
CA LEU A 84 -0.40 -2.35 11.80
C LEU A 84 -1.45 -2.16 10.70
N THR A 85 -2.14 -3.23 10.29
CA THR A 85 -3.26 -3.13 9.33
C THR A 85 -4.43 -2.33 9.89
N GLU A 86 -4.79 -2.54 11.15
CA GLU A 86 -5.83 -1.76 11.84
C GLU A 86 -5.47 -0.27 11.89
N TRP A 87 -4.20 0.06 12.15
CA TRP A 87 -3.72 1.44 12.08
C TRP A 87 -3.93 2.06 10.68
N CYS A 88 -3.64 1.32 9.61
CA CYS A 88 -3.90 1.77 8.24
C CYS A 88 -5.39 2.02 7.99
N VAL A 89 -6.25 1.15 8.52
CA VAL A 89 -7.70 1.33 8.39
C VAL A 89 -8.17 2.62 9.08
N GLU A 90 -7.67 2.90 10.29
CA GLU A 90 -8.02 4.13 11.01
C GLU A 90 -7.42 5.37 10.33
N GLU A 91 -6.23 5.26 9.75
CA GLU A 91 -5.63 6.35 8.99
C GLU A 91 -6.44 6.66 7.72
N ALA A 92 -6.88 5.64 6.97
CA ALA A 92 -7.75 5.83 5.81
C ALA A 92 -9.08 6.52 6.20
N ARG A 93 -9.66 6.16 7.36
CA ARG A 93 -10.84 6.87 7.91
C ARG A 93 -10.56 8.35 8.19
N ARG A 94 -9.42 8.64 8.82
CA ARG A 94 -9.01 10.05 9.10
C ARG A 94 -8.81 10.84 7.81
N LEU A 95 -8.27 10.21 6.78
CA LEU A 95 -8.09 10.79 5.45
C LEU A 95 -9.39 10.86 4.65
N GLN A 96 -10.51 10.34 5.16
CA GLN A 96 -11.81 10.24 4.47
C GLN A 96 -11.71 9.47 3.14
N ILE A 97 -10.82 8.46 3.07
CA ILE A 97 -10.65 7.60 1.91
C ILE A 97 -11.38 6.29 2.16
N ARG A 98 -12.33 5.99 1.28
CA ARG A 98 -13.29 4.90 1.47
C ARG A 98 -12.75 3.52 1.20
N ARG A 99 -11.81 3.38 0.26
CA ARG A 99 -11.30 2.06 -0.17
C ARG A 99 -9.83 1.89 0.19
N ILE A 100 -9.50 0.71 0.69
CA ILE A 100 -8.13 0.32 1.00
C ILE A 100 -7.85 -0.95 0.21
N MET A 101 -6.77 -0.97 -0.55
CA MET A 101 -6.33 -2.14 -1.29
C MET A 101 -5.01 -2.68 -0.77
N SER A 102 -4.70 -3.91 -1.15
CA SER A 102 -3.38 -4.51 -1.03
C SER A 102 -3.15 -5.51 -2.16
N LEU A 103 -1.94 -5.55 -2.70
CA LEU A 103 -1.44 -6.66 -3.50
C LEU A 103 -0.66 -7.58 -2.55
N THR A 104 -1.01 -8.86 -2.47
CA THR A 104 -0.53 -9.72 -1.40
C THR A 104 -0.46 -11.19 -1.78
N TYR A 105 0.40 -11.94 -1.10
CA TYR A 105 0.41 -13.41 -1.04
C TYR A 105 -0.37 -13.95 0.16
N GLU A 106 -0.72 -13.08 1.13
CA GLU A 106 -1.31 -13.47 2.42
C GLU A 106 -2.84 -13.29 2.41
N GLN A 107 -3.54 -13.92 1.45
CA GLN A 107 -5.00 -13.80 1.27
C GLN A 107 -5.74 -14.03 2.59
N ARG A 108 -5.47 -15.15 3.28
CA ARG A 108 -6.17 -15.51 4.52
C ARG A 108 -6.01 -14.50 5.65
N PHE A 109 -4.87 -13.81 5.67
CA PHE A 109 -4.62 -12.75 6.64
C PHE A 109 -5.52 -11.55 6.36
N PHE A 110 -5.56 -11.08 5.11
CA PHE A 110 -6.36 -9.93 4.73
C PHE A 110 -7.87 -10.21 4.76
N GLU A 111 -8.32 -11.44 4.44
CA GLU A 111 -9.73 -11.85 4.62
C GLU A 111 -10.18 -11.67 6.07
N LYS A 112 -9.37 -12.09 7.06
CA LYS A 112 -9.65 -11.89 8.49
C LYS A 112 -9.69 -10.42 8.90
N MET A 113 -9.09 -9.54 8.10
CA MET A 113 -9.12 -8.09 8.27
C MET A 113 -10.25 -7.42 7.49
N GLY A 114 -11.16 -8.20 6.89
CA GLY A 114 -12.33 -7.71 6.17
C GLY A 114 -12.03 -7.21 4.75
N PHE A 115 -10.94 -7.70 4.14
CA PHE A 115 -10.65 -7.49 2.73
C PHE A 115 -11.27 -8.61 1.90
N GLU A 116 -11.69 -8.27 0.68
CA GLU A 116 -12.25 -9.18 -0.30
C GLU A 116 -11.35 -9.24 -1.53
N VAL A 117 -11.25 -10.41 -2.16
CA VAL A 117 -10.52 -10.58 -3.42
C VAL A 117 -11.24 -9.84 -4.54
N VAL A 118 -10.50 -9.11 -5.36
CA VAL A 118 -11.02 -8.41 -6.54
C VAL A 118 -10.18 -8.73 -7.76
N GLU A 119 -10.78 -8.58 -8.95
CA GLU A 119 -10.05 -8.68 -10.19
C GLU A 119 -9.07 -7.48 -10.32
N LYS A 120 -7.85 -7.76 -10.75
CA LYS A 120 -6.78 -6.75 -10.84
C LYS A 120 -7.12 -5.61 -11.79
N ASP A 121 -7.84 -5.87 -12.87
CA ASP A 121 -8.26 -4.89 -13.87
C ASP A 121 -9.29 -3.87 -13.36
N THR A 122 -9.95 -4.16 -12.24
CA THR A 122 -10.85 -3.22 -11.57
C THR A 122 -10.15 -2.13 -10.77
N LEU A 123 -8.83 -2.26 -10.59
CA LEU A 123 -8.03 -1.31 -9.83
C LEU A 123 -7.58 -0.13 -10.71
N PRO A 124 -7.40 1.09 -10.14
CA PRO A 124 -6.89 2.24 -10.88
C PRO A 124 -5.52 1.95 -11.53
N LEU A 125 -5.30 2.44 -12.75
CA LEU A 125 -4.03 2.27 -13.49
C LEU A 125 -2.79 2.72 -12.69
N LYS A 126 -2.94 3.67 -11.78
CA LYS A 126 -1.87 4.14 -10.90
C LYS A 126 -1.26 3.03 -10.04
N VAL A 127 -2.05 2.00 -9.69
CA VAL A 127 -1.58 0.84 -8.91
C VAL A 127 -0.42 0.14 -9.61
N TRP A 128 -0.43 0.13 -10.94
CA TRP A 128 0.56 -0.58 -11.76
C TRP A 128 1.91 0.13 -11.89
N SER A 129 2.07 1.34 -11.36
CA SER A 129 3.31 2.11 -11.45
C SER A 129 4.52 1.40 -10.84
N ASP A 130 4.32 0.70 -9.72
CA ASP A 130 5.37 -0.11 -9.09
C ASP A 130 5.56 -1.45 -9.82
N CYS A 131 4.49 -2.00 -10.40
CA CYS A 131 4.53 -3.25 -11.18
C CYS A 131 5.38 -3.14 -12.44
N VAL A 132 5.50 -1.96 -13.05
CA VAL A 132 6.39 -1.74 -14.22
C VAL A 132 7.85 -2.09 -13.91
N ARG A 133 8.27 -1.94 -12.65
CA ARG A 133 9.64 -2.24 -12.19
C ARG A 133 9.75 -3.60 -11.51
N CYS A 134 8.66 -4.35 -11.40
CA CYS A 134 8.63 -5.63 -10.73
C CYS A 134 9.23 -6.72 -11.62
N PRO A 135 10.20 -7.51 -11.15
CA PRO A 135 10.76 -8.63 -11.91
C PRO A 135 9.75 -9.75 -12.19
N LYS A 136 8.64 -9.80 -11.44
CA LYS A 136 7.53 -10.75 -11.63
C LYS A 136 6.38 -10.19 -12.47
N ARG A 137 6.54 -9.04 -13.13
CA ARG A 137 5.46 -8.34 -13.83
C ARG A 137 4.63 -9.26 -14.75
N ASP A 138 5.32 -10.06 -15.57
CA ASP A 138 4.67 -10.89 -16.60
C ASP A 138 4.09 -12.20 -16.05
N ALA A 139 4.40 -12.54 -14.80
CA ALA A 139 3.93 -13.75 -14.11
C ALA A 139 3.54 -13.40 -12.65
N CYS A 140 2.88 -12.28 -12.46
CA CYS A 140 2.48 -11.80 -11.13
C CYS A 140 1.41 -12.71 -10.51
N ASP A 141 1.76 -13.34 -9.41
CA ASP A 141 0.94 -14.27 -8.62
C ASP A 141 0.36 -13.63 -7.34
N GLU A 142 0.60 -12.33 -7.10
CA GLU A 142 -0.05 -11.60 -6.01
C GLU A 142 -1.55 -11.52 -6.23
N ILE A 143 -2.30 -11.52 -5.14
CA ILE A 143 -3.76 -11.41 -5.12
C ILE A 143 -4.13 -9.95 -4.82
N ALA A 144 -5.03 -9.38 -5.61
CA ALA A 144 -5.57 -8.06 -5.36
C ALA A 144 -6.73 -8.17 -4.37
N MET A 145 -6.67 -7.40 -3.29
CA MET A 145 -7.70 -7.40 -2.25
C MET A 145 -8.10 -5.96 -1.90
N VAL A 146 -9.38 -5.75 -1.66
CA VAL A 146 -9.94 -4.43 -1.31
C VAL A 146 -10.83 -4.55 -0.08
N ARG A 147 -10.72 -3.58 0.81
CA ARG A 147 -11.66 -3.35 1.91
C ARG A 147 -12.38 -2.03 1.71
N THR A 148 -13.72 -2.04 1.72
CA THR A 148 -14.53 -0.83 1.66
C THR A 148 -14.96 -0.41 3.06
N LEU A 149 -14.70 0.84 3.41
CA LEU A 149 -15.14 1.47 4.65
C LEU A 149 -16.51 2.11 4.43
N TRP A 150 -17.56 1.38 4.78
CA TRP A 150 -18.95 1.81 4.53
C TRP A 150 -19.37 3.01 5.38
N ASP A 151 -18.67 3.26 6.48
CA ASP A 151 -18.82 4.42 7.36
C ASP A 151 -18.14 5.70 6.84
N VAL A 152 -17.33 5.59 5.77
CA VAL A 152 -16.71 6.73 5.09
C VAL A 152 -17.55 7.11 3.87
N PRO A 153 -17.98 8.39 3.72
CA PRO A 153 -18.75 8.85 2.58
C PRO A 153 -18.02 8.62 1.25
N MET A 154 -18.78 8.36 0.19
CA MET A 154 -18.22 8.33 -1.15
C MET A 154 -17.83 9.74 -1.58
N MET A 155 -16.57 9.94 -1.99
CA MET A 155 -16.14 11.20 -2.58
C MET A 155 -16.75 11.32 -3.99
N VAL A 156 -17.60 12.32 -4.18
CA VAL A 156 -18.11 12.67 -5.50
C VAL A 156 -17.16 13.72 -6.09
N MET A 157 -16.34 13.32 -7.05
CA MET A 157 -15.49 14.26 -7.77
C MET A 157 -16.38 15.13 -8.67
N PRO A 158 -16.33 16.47 -8.56
CA PRO A 158 -17.06 17.33 -9.47
C PRO A 158 -16.51 17.13 -10.91
N PRO A 159 -17.37 17.09 -11.95
CA PRO A 159 -16.95 16.83 -13.32
C PRO A 159 -15.86 17.78 -13.84
N THR A 160 -15.77 18.98 -13.27
CA THR A 160 -14.79 20.02 -13.63
C THR A 160 -13.42 19.85 -12.95
N ALA A 161 -13.28 18.94 -11.97
CA ALA A 161 -12.02 18.71 -11.28
C ALA A 161 -11.03 17.85 -12.09
N MET A 162 -11.48 17.25 -13.20
CA MET A 162 -10.66 16.33 -13.98
C MET A 162 -9.80 17.01 -15.05
N THR A 163 -10.14 18.25 -15.48
CA THR A 163 -9.31 19.02 -16.42
C THR A 163 -9.33 20.50 -16.07
N PRO A 164 -8.17 21.13 -15.81
CA PRO A 164 -8.10 22.58 -15.78
C PRO A 164 -8.56 23.11 -17.14
N LYS A 165 -9.42 24.14 -17.15
CA LYS A 165 -9.85 24.79 -18.40
C LYS A 165 -8.62 25.16 -19.23
N GLY A 166 -8.51 24.60 -20.45
CA GLY A 166 -7.45 24.92 -21.40
C GLY A 166 -6.25 23.97 -21.40
N VAL A 167 -6.22 22.91 -20.60
CA VAL A 167 -5.21 21.85 -20.70
C VAL A 167 -5.78 20.69 -21.52
N SER A 168 -5.35 20.58 -22.76
CA SER A 168 -5.51 19.37 -23.58
C SER A 168 -4.53 18.32 -23.04
N ILE A 169 -5.04 17.28 -22.37
CA ILE A 169 -4.23 16.11 -22.07
C ILE A 169 -4.16 15.30 -23.36
N PRO A 170 -2.95 15.07 -23.94
CA PRO A 170 -2.83 14.18 -25.08
C PRO A 170 -3.32 12.80 -24.67
N VAL A 171 -4.42 12.37 -25.26
CA VAL A 171 -4.84 10.97 -25.18
C VAL A 171 -3.82 10.20 -26.01
N LEU A 172 -2.99 9.38 -25.36
CA LEU A 172 -2.20 8.37 -26.06
C LEU A 172 -3.21 7.35 -26.60
N GLU A 173 -3.65 7.57 -27.85
CA GLU A 173 -4.32 6.52 -28.62
C GLU A 173 -3.27 5.42 -28.82
N ALA A 174 -3.48 4.28 -28.14
CA ALA A 174 -2.75 3.07 -28.47
C ALA A 174 -3.23 2.64 -29.86
N THR A 175 -2.50 2.97 -30.89
CA THR A 175 -2.64 2.31 -32.19
C THR A 175 -2.22 0.87 -31.98
N ILE A 176 -3.21 -0.01 -31.90
CA ILE A 176 -3.00 -1.45 -32.08
C ILE A 176 -2.86 -1.61 -33.59
N ASP A 177 -1.63 -1.68 -34.09
CA ASP A 177 -1.39 -2.16 -35.44
C ASP A 177 -1.64 -3.67 -35.46
N ASP A 178 -2.52 -4.10 -36.38
CA ASP A 178 -2.87 -5.50 -36.65
C ASP A 178 -1.67 -6.33 -37.14
#